data_480c7e84382b82444b4d8b0991561f5b
#
_entry.id   480c7e84382b82444b4d8b0991561f5b
#
_cell.length_a   1.000
_cell.length_b   1.000
_cell.length_c   1.000
_cell.angle_alpha   90.00
_cell.angle_beta   90.00
_cell.angle_gamma   90.00
#
_symmetry.space_group_name_H-M   'P 1'
#
loop_
_entity.id
_entity.type
_entity.pdbx_description
1 polymer ?
#
loop_
_entity_poly.entity_id
_entity_poly.type
_entity_poly.pdbx_seq_one_letter_code
_entity_poly.pdbx_strand_id
1 'polypeptide(L)'
;MKWSKLKKTIEDKFADCVSGRVSLYATRYTSGSYFMIRGWITADKIEIANFSTPDNYSKFEWNTPELNERIPDEERTPGKAVEKGEFSRWDFMNACWDYINMNIDEAIISENPIIRSFAMLDRRLGKRRLRQIDKTDLHPLVLRLLNLRLECENIKYSKEESKEL
;
A
#
# COMPACT_ATOMS: atom_id res chain seq x y z
N MET A 1 18.22 8.47 -5.13
CA MET A 1 17.92 8.83 -3.72
C MET A 1 18.18 7.62 -2.84
N LYS A 2 18.75 7.80 -1.65
CA LYS A 2 18.94 6.69 -0.69
C LYS A 2 17.57 6.26 -0.13
N TRP A 3 17.41 4.96 0.15
CA TRP A 3 16.17 4.41 0.70
C TRP A 3 15.70 5.13 1.97
N SER A 4 16.60 5.40 2.90
CA SER A 4 16.24 6.10 4.14
C SER A 4 15.62 7.47 3.92
N LYS A 5 16.06 8.20 2.90
CA LYS A 5 15.47 9.49 2.52
C LYS A 5 14.11 9.30 1.85
N LEU A 6 14.00 8.34 0.93
CA LEU A 6 12.74 8.02 0.25
C LEU A 6 11.66 7.61 1.26
N LYS A 7 11.98 6.65 2.12
CA LYS A 7 11.13 6.21 3.23
C LYS A 7 10.64 7.40 4.06
N LYS A 8 11.56 8.21 4.54
CA LYS A 8 11.23 9.39 5.36
C LYS A 8 10.30 10.36 4.61
N THR A 9 10.58 10.61 3.34
CA THR A 9 9.75 11.50 2.51
C THR A 9 8.31 11.01 2.40
N ILE A 10 8.10 9.69 2.31
CA ILE A 10 6.75 9.09 2.26
C ILE A 10 6.10 9.15 3.64
N GLU A 11 6.77 8.66 4.67
CA GLU A 11 6.22 8.61 6.03
C GLU A 11 5.91 10.00 6.59
N ASP A 12 6.68 11.03 6.21
CA ASP A 12 6.41 12.43 6.57
C ASP A 12 5.11 12.98 5.92
N LYS A 13 4.59 12.33 4.87
CA LYS A 13 3.30 12.68 4.26
C LYS A 13 2.12 12.04 4.99
N PHE A 14 2.34 11.04 5.82
CA PHE A 14 1.26 10.38 6.54
C PHE A 14 0.60 11.32 7.55
N ALA A 15 -0.69 11.14 7.76
CA ALA A 15 -1.43 11.89 8.76
C ALA A 15 -0.91 11.58 10.17
N ASP A 16 -0.99 12.55 11.06
CA ASP A 16 -0.42 12.46 12.39
C ASP A 16 -0.92 11.24 13.18
N CYS A 17 -2.20 10.90 13.05
CA CYS A 17 -2.77 9.76 13.77
C CYS A 17 -2.24 8.40 13.33
N VAL A 18 -1.70 8.27 12.10
CA VAL A 18 -1.09 7.02 11.60
C VAL A 18 0.43 7.06 11.63
N SER A 19 1.01 8.22 11.89
CA SER A 19 2.46 8.38 11.99
C SER A 19 3.03 7.48 13.08
N GLY A 20 4.05 6.68 12.73
CA GLY A 20 4.64 5.69 13.63
C GLY A 20 3.86 4.37 13.76
N ARG A 21 2.61 4.29 13.30
CA ARG A 21 1.84 3.05 13.25
C ARG A 21 2.10 2.25 11.98
N VAL A 22 2.32 2.94 10.86
CA VAL A 22 2.70 2.32 9.58
C VAL A 22 4.15 2.62 9.29
N SER A 23 4.92 1.60 8.96
CA SER A 23 6.33 1.72 8.62
C SER A 23 6.68 0.93 7.37
N LEU A 24 7.53 1.54 6.54
CA LEU A 24 8.02 0.99 5.30
C LEU A 24 9.42 0.46 5.47
N TYR A 25 9.72 -0.67 4.86
CA TYR A 25 11.03 -1.30 4.93
C TYR A 25 11.48 -1.77 3.57
N ALA A 26 12.77 -1.67 3.31
CA ALA A 26 13.39 -2.32 2.17
C ALA A 26 14.82 -2.69 2.54
N THR A 27 15.22 -3.89 2.16
CA THR A 27 16.56 -4.40 2.42
C THR A 27 17.05 -5.26 1.28
N ARG A 28 18.35 -5.43 1.25
CA ARG A 28 19.06 -6.32 0.34
C ARG A 28 19.91 -7.25 1.19
N TYR A 29 19.61 -8.52 1.09
CA TYR A 29 20.44 -9.56 1.69
C TYR A 29 21.37 -10.16 0.62
N THR A 30 22.62 -10.34 0.97
CA THR A 30 23.59 -11.09 0.16
C THR A 30 23.87 -12.40 0.87
N SER A 31 23.60 -13.53 0.21
CA SER A 31 23.97 -14.85 0.70
C SER A 31 24.61 -15.61 -0.47
N GLY A 32 25.93 -15.75 -0.42
CA GLY A 32 26.69 -16.38 -1.52
C GLY A 32 26.50 -15.64 -2.84
N SER A 33 26.14 -16.35 -3.90
CA SER A 33 25.91 -15.80 -5.24
C SER A 33 24.50 -15.22 -5.44
N TYR A 34 23.62 -15.30 -4.44
CA TYR A 34 22.23 -14.89 -4.55
C TYR A 34 21.96 -13.61 -3.79
N PHE A 35 21.22 -12.70 -4.43
CA PHE A 35 20.72 -11.48 -3.81
C PHE A 35 19.25 -11.67 -3.46
N MET A 36 18.94 -11.74 -2.18
CA MET A 36 17.56 -11.67 -1.72
C MET A 36 17.19 -10.22 -1.49
N ILE A 37 16.24 -9.74 -2.28
CA ILE A 37 15.76 -8.38 -2.21
C ILE A 37 14.34 -8.43 -1.62
N ARG A 38 14.11 -7.68 -0.55
CA ARG A 38 12.83 -7.64 0.13
C ARG A 38 12.40 -6.21 0.43
N GLY A 39 11.11 -5.94 0.22
CA GLY A 39 10.39 -4.80 0.77
C GLY A 39 9.21 -5.29 1.59
N TRP A 40 8.79 -4.54 2.60
CA TRP A 40 7.59 -4.88 3.37
C TRP A 40 7.00 -3.65 4.06
N ILE A 41 5.74 -3.77 4.45
CA ILE A 41 5.01 -2.77 5.22
C ILE A 41 4.54 -3.41 6.51
N THR A 42 4.69 -2.70 7.61
CA THR A 42 4.08 -3.06 8.88
C THR A 42 3.00 -2.05 9.26
N ALA A 43 1.93 -2.55 9.87
CA ALA A 43 0.92 -1.75 10.55
C ALA A 43 0.82 -2.25 12.00
N ASP A 44 0.94 -1.35 12.96
CA ASP A 44 1.00 -1.66 14.39
C ASP A 44 2.05 -2.77 14.72
N LYS A 45 3.21 -2.69 14.06
CA LYS A 45 4.34 -3.63 14.16
C LYS A 45 4.08 -5.02 13.56
N ILE A 46 2.92 -5.25 12.96
CA ILE A 46 2.59 -6.51 12.27
C ILE A 46 2.86 -6.35 10.78
N GLU A 47 3.57 -7.28 10.18
CA GLU A 47 3.81 -7.30 8.73
C GLU A 47 2.50 -7.60 7.98
N ILE A 48 2.05 -6.64 7.17
CA ILE A 48 0.82 -6.75 6.39
C ILE A 48 1.07 -6.92 4.89
N ALA A 49 2.25 -6.57 4.41
CA ALA A 49 2.60 -6.66 3.00
C ALA A 49 4.04 -7.12 2.84
N ASN A 50 4.27 -8.05 1.93
CA ASN A 50 5.57 -8.63 1.63
C ASN A 50 5.88 -8.53 0.14
N PHE A 51 6.81 -7.63 -0.20
CA PHE A 51 7.31 -7.44 -1.55
C PHE A 51 8.64 -8.15 -1.68
N SER A 52 8.62 -9.35 -2.21
CA SER A 52 9.84 -10.12 -2.47
C SER A 52 9.98 -10.36 -3.97
N THR A 53 11.21 -10.50 -4.41
CA THR A 53 11.51 -10.80 -5.81
C THR A 53 11.89 -12.28 -5.90
N PRO A 54 10.94 -13.22 -6.05
CA PRO A 54 11.32 -14.60 -6.30
C PRO A 54 11.89 -14.74 -7.69
N ASP A 55 11.42 -13.97 -8.69
CA ASP A 55 11.66 -14.23 -10.10
C ASP A 55 12.17 -13.02 -10.89
N ASN A 56 12.67 -11.99 -10.25
CA ASN A 56 13.29 -10.80 -10.86
C ASN A 56 12.40 -9.96 -11.79
N TYR A 57 11.09 -10.13 -11.78
CA TYR A 57 10.18 -9.40 -12.66
C TYR A 57 9.32 -8.41 -11.89
N SER A 58 9.31 -7.17 -12.37
CA SER A 58 8.31 -6.17 -11.95
C SER A 58 7.03 -6.39 -12.74
N LYS A 59 5.90 -6.51 -12.07
CA LYS A 59 4.59 -6.57 -12.74
C LYS A 59 4.27 -5.30 -13.51
N PHE A 60 4.73 -4.16 -13.02
CA PHE A 60 4.43 -2.85 -13.61
C PHE A 60 5.36 -2.46 -14.76
N GLU A 61 6.62 -2.88 -14.74
CA GLU A 61 7.57 -2.58 -15.81
C GLU A 61 7.24 -3.29 -17.12
N TRP A 62 6.69 -4.48 -17.06
CA TRP A 62 6.40 -5.29 -18.24
C TRP A 62 4.98 -5.10 -18.78
N ASN A 63 4.21 -4.22 -18.17
CA ASN A 63 2.88 -3.84 -18.62
C ASN A 63 2.01 -5.06 -18.98
N THR A 64 2.07 -6.09 -18.14
CA THR A 64 1.31 -7.31 -18.33
C THR A 64 -0.17 -7.11 -18.01
N PRO A 65 -1.10 -7.80 -18.70
CA PRO A 65 -2.53 -7.71 -18.36
C PRO A 65 -2.86 -8.16 -16.94
N GLU A 66 -1.95 -8.85 -16.28
CA GLU A 66 -2.07 -9.44 -14.94
C GLU A 66 -1.70 -8.47 -13.82
N LEU A 67 -1.45 -7.21 -14.15
CA LEU A 67 -1.01 -6.15 -13.23
C LEU A 67 -1.84 -6.03 -11.95
N ASN A 68 -3.07 -6.49 -11.96
CA ASN A 68 -4.01 -6.40 -10.83
C ASN A 68 -4.60 -7.77 -10.44
N GLU A 69 -3.99 -8.86 -10.87
CA GLU A 69 -4.43 -10.17 -10.40
C GLU A 69 -4.23 -10.26 -8.89
N ARG A 70 -5.33 -10.35 -8.20
CA ARG A 70 -5.34 -10.66 -6.78
C ARG A 70 -5.13 -12.15 -6.61
N ILE A 71 -4.35 -12.51 -5.60
CA ILE A 71 -4.39 -13.87 -5.09
C ILE A 71 -5.83 -14.15 -4.64
N PRO A 72 -6.45 -15.27 -5.06
CA PRO A 72 -7.79 -15.63 -4.61
C PRO A 72 -7.90 -15.59 -3.09
N ASP A 73 -9.06 -15.15 -2.57
CA ASP A 73 -9.25 -14.95 -1.13
C ASP A 73 -9.00 -16.25 -0.33
N GLU A 74 -9.28 -17.41 -0.93
CA GLU A 74 -9.05 -18.73 -0.33
C GLU A 74 -7.57 -19.07 -0.15
N GLU A 75 -6.69 -18.46 -0.95
CA GLU A 75 -5.25 -18.68 -0.92
C GLU A 75 -4.51 -17.62 -0.08
N ARG A 76 -5.23 -16.62 0.42
CA ARG A 76 -4.62 -15.53 1.19
C ARG A 76 -4.38 -15.91 2.64
N THR A 77 -3.24 -15.48 3.15
CA THR A 77 -2.92 -15.60 4.57
C THR A 77 -3.78 -14.62 5.39
N PRO A 78 -4.52 -15.07 6.41
CA PRO A 78 -5.31 -14.18 7.24
C PRO A 78 -4.50 -13.01 7.79
N GLY A 79 -5.02 -11.79 7.64
CA GLY A 79 -4.40 -10.56 8.10
C GLY A 79 -3.31 -9.98 7.17
N LYS A 80 -2.90 -10.70 6.14
CA LYS A 80 -2.00 -10.19 5.08
C LYS A 80 -2.79 -9.45 4.01
N ALA A 81 -2.31 -8.28 3.66
CA ALA A 81 -2.86 -7.48 2.58
C ALA A 81 -2.16 -7.71 1.24
N VAL A 82 -0.88 -8.08 1.28
CA VAL A 82 -0.08 -8.47 0.11
C VAL A 82 0.70 -9.73 0.43
N GLU A 83 0.54 -10.72 -0.40
CA GLU A 83 1.26 -11.98 -0.29
C GLU A 83 2.60 -11.95 -1.05
N LYS A 84 3.51 -12.85 -0.62
CA LYS A 84 4.78 -13.03 -1.32
C LYS A 84 4.52 -13.42 -2.78
N GLY A 85 5.10 -12.67 -3.72
CA GLY A 85 5.01 -12.93 -5.15
C GLY A 85 3.88 -12.16 -5.86
N GLU A 86 2.96 -11.53 -5.14
CA GLU A 86 1.94 -10.65 -5.73
C GLU A 86 2.57 -9.42 -6.38
N PHE A 87 3.53 -8.81 -5.67
CA PHE A 87 4.36 -7.71 -6.17
C PHE A 87 5.82 -7.96 -5.85
N SER A 88 6.70 -7.53 -6.74
CA SER A 88 8.13 -7.56 -6.51
C SER A 88 8.58 -6.37 -5.63
N ARG A 89 9.82 -6.46 -5.13
CA ARG A 89 10.44 -5.29 -4.48
C ARG A 89 10.60 -4.11 -5.43
N TRP A 90 10.79 -4.37 -6.72
CA TRP A 90 10.88 -3.33 -7.73
C TRP A 90 9.57 -2.58 -7.90
N ASP A 91 8.45 -3.29 -7.92
CA ASP A 91 7.12 -2.68 -7.92
C ASP A 91 6.94 -1.76 -6.71
N PHE A 92 7.37 -2.21 -5.53
CA PHE A 92 7.33 -1.42 -4.31
C PHE A 92 8.21 -0.17 -4.38
N MET A 93 9.46 -0.31 -4.83
CA MET A 93 10.40 0.82 -4.93
C MET A 93 9.97 1.84 -5.98
N ASN A 94 9.47 1.38 -7.13
CA ASN A 94 8.94 2.25 -8.17
C ASN A 94 7.70 3.00 -7.69
N ALA A 95 6.78 2.30 -7.03
CA ALA A 95 5.60 2.91 -6.44
C ALA A 95 5.96 3.98 -5.39
N CYS A 96 6.96 3.71 -4.55
CA CYS A 96 7.47 4.68 -3.58
C CYS A 96 7.99 5.95 -4.27
N TRP A 97 8.75 5.76 -5.35
CA TRP A 97 9.31 6.87 -6.13
C TRP A 97 8.23 7.68 -6.85
N ASP A 98 7.31 7.00 -7.50
CA ASP A 98 6.21 7.65 -8.23
C ASP A 98 5.32 8.43 -7.27
N TYR A 99 4.99 7.84 -6.12
CA TYR A 99 4.14 8.48 -5.11
C TYR A 99 4.67 9.81 -4.61
N ILE A 100 5.97 9.94 -4.35
CA ILE A 100 6.54 11.21 -3.85
C ILE A 100 6.47 12.34 -4.86
N ASN A 101 6.38 12.00 -6.14
CA ASN A 101 6.31 12.94 -7.27
C ASN A 101 4.86 13.19 -7.76
N MET A 102 3.89 12.53 -7.16
CA MET A 102 2.49 12.56 -7.58
C MET A 102 1.67 13.51 -6.69
N ASN A 103 0.69 14.18 -7.27
CA ASN A 103 -0.27 14.92 -6.47
C ASN A 103 -1.29 13.96 -5.83
N ILE A 104 -2.00 14.43 -4.81
CA ILE A 104 -2.92 13.57 -4.05
C ILE A 104 -4.12 13.14 -4.88
N ASP A 105 -4.60 13.96 -5.80
CA ASP A 105 -5.77 13.66 -6.63
C ASP A 105 -5.47 12.50 -7.61
N GLU A 106 -4.26 12.45 -8.14
CA GLU A 106 -3.80 11.33 -8.95
C GLU A 106 -3.56 10.08 -8.10
N ALA A 107 -2.95 10.22 -6.93
CA ALA A 107 -2.60 9.10 -6.08
C ALA A 107 -3.83 8.33 -5.55
N ILE A 108 -4.92 9.03 -5.21
CA ILE A 108 -6.15 8.39 -4.69
C ILE A 108 -6.92 7.56 -5.71
N ILE A 109 -6.72 7.82 -7.00
CA ILE A 109 -7.35 7.08 -8.10
C ILE A 109 -6.35 6.19 -8.86
N SER A 110 -5.12 6.10 -8.39
CA SER A 110 -4.08 5.29 -9.03
C SER A 110 -4.51 3.83 -9.13
N GLU A 111 -4.29 3.23 -10.29
CA GLU A 111 -4.48 1.79 -10.49
C GLU A 111 -3.42 0.97 -9.77
N ASN A 112 -2.28 1.59 -9.43
CA ASN A 112 -1.26 0.94 -8.62
C ASN A 112 -1.72 0.90 -7.15
N PRO A 113 -2.03 -0.29 -6.59
CA PRO A 113 -2.57 -0.40 -5.24
C PRO A 113 -1.56 0.02 -4.16
N ILE A 114 -0.26 -0.03 -4.44
CA ILE A 114 0.77 0.43 -3.50
C ILE A 114 0.71 1.96 -3.38
N ILE A 115 0.67 2.67 -4.51
CA ILE A 115 0.52 4.14 -4.54
C ILE A 115 -0.79 4.55 -3.87
N ARG A 116 -1.89 3.91 -4.27
CA ARG A 116 -3.22 4.21 -3.74
C ARG A 116 -3.30 3.96 -2.24
N SER A 117 -2.61 2.95 -1.73
CA SER A 117 -2.54 2.66 -0.29
C SER A 117 -1.84 3.75 0.50
N PHE A 118 -0.75 4.32 -0.02
CA PHE A 118 -0.08 5.46 0.61
C PHE A 118 -0.97 6.70 0.63
N ALA A 119 -1.73 6.92 -0.45
CA ALA A 119 -2.69 8.03 -0.52
C ALA A 119 -3.76 7.95 0.58
N MET A 120 -4.18 6.75 0.99
CA MET A 120 -5.14 6.57 2.10
C MET A 120 -4.58 7.08 3.43
N LEU A 121 -3.26 7.04 3.61
CA LEU A 121 -2.58 7.50 4.81
C LEU A 121 -2.17 8.97 4.75
N ASP A 122 -2.20 9.58 3.58
CA ASP A 122 -1.68 10.93 3.34
C ASP A 122 -2.51 12.00 4.07
N ARG A 123 -1.82 12.93 4.75
CA ARG A 123 -2.46 14.05 5.46
C ARG A 123 -3.22 14.99 4.53
N ARG A 124 -2.84 15.05 3.24
CA ARG A 124 -3.53 15.86 2.23
C ARG A 124 -4.91 15.32 1.89
N LEU A 125 -5.18 14.05 2.20
CA LEU A 125 -6.50 13.46 2.08
C LEU A 125 -7.30 13.74 3.35
N GLY A 126 -8.16 14.77 3.31
CA GLY A 126 -8.95 15.20 4.46
C GLY A 126 -10.12 14.27 4.77
N LYS A 127 -10.67 14.39 5.98
CA LYS A 127 -11.76 13.53 6.51
C LYS A 127 -13.00 13.49 5.61
N ARG A 128 -13.37 14.59 4.96
CA ARG A 128 -14.49 14.64 4.03
C ARG A 128 -14.31 13.70 2.86
N ARG A 129 -13.12 13.72 2.24
CA ARG A 129 -12.80 12.86 1.10
C ARG A 129 -12.65 11.39 1.50
N LEU A 130 -12.08 11.13 2.70
CA LEU A 130 -11.98 9.78 3.24
C LEU A 130 -13.36 9.10 3.37
N ARG A 131 -14.39 9.84 3.80
CA ARG A 131 -15.77 9.32 3.90
C ARG A 131 -16.38 8.95 2.55
N GLN A 132 -15.91 9.56 1.48
CA GLN A 132 -16.44 9.39 0.13
C GLN A 132 -15.76 8.27 -0.66
N ILE A 133 -14.70 7.66 -0.11
CA ILE A 133 -13.99 6.58 -0.80
C ILE A 133 -14.88 5.34 -0.83
N ASP A 134 -15.19 4.89 -2.06
CA ASP A 134 -15.88 3.61 -2.24
C ASP A 134 -14.93 2.46 -1.87
N LYS A 135 -15.39 1.61 -0.96
CA LYS A 135 -14.65 0.43 -0.51
C LYS A 135 -14.87 -0.80 -1.40
N THR A 136 -15.78 -0.68 -2.38
CA THR A 136 -16.09 -1.78 -3.30
C THR A 136 -14.86 -2.06 -4.18
N ASP A 137 -14.51 -3.32 -4.30
CA ASP A 137 -13.41 -3.81 -5.16
C ASP A 137 -12.03 -3.17 -4.92
N LEU A 138 -11.79 -2.60 -3.75
CA LEU A 138 -10.46 -2.15 -3.38
C LEU A 138 -9.51 -3.33 -3.20
N HIS A 139 -8.27 -3.16 -3.67
CA HIS A 139 -7.20 -4.10 -3.35
C HIS A 139 -7.06 -4.22 -1.82
N PRO A 140 -6.81 -5.44 -1.27
CA PRO A 140 -6.72 -5.66 0.18
C PRO A 140 -5.78 -4.72 0.91
N LEU A 141 -4.65 -4.33 0.30
CA LEU A 141 -3.72 -3.37 0.88
C LEU A 141 -4.36 -1.98 1.04
N VAL A 142 -5.04 -1.51 0.01
CA VAL A 142 -5.74 -0.21 0.02
C VAL A 142 -6.82 -0.22 1.09
N LEU A 143 -7.63 -1.26 1.12
CA LEU A 143 -8.70 -1.42 2.11
C LEU A 143 -8.17 -1.47 3.54
N ARG A 144 -7.09 -2.22 3.77
CA ARG A 144 -6.44 -2.34 5.09
C ARG A 144 -5.98 -0.98 5.62
N LEU A 145 -5.27 -0.20 4.80
CA LEU A 145 -4.74 1.09 5.22
C LEU A 145 -5.81 2.18 5.29
N LEU A 146 -6.82 2.13 4.42
CA LEU A 146 -7.99 2.99 4.53
C LEU A 146 -8.73 2.76 5.86
N ASN A 147 -8.99 1.52 6.22
CA ASN A 147 -9.67 1.19 7.48
C ASN A 147 -8.86 1.65 8.71
N LEU A 148 -7.54 1.45 8.69
CA LEU A 148 -6.65 1.95 9.74
C LEU A 148 -6.73 3.48 9.86
N ARG A 149 -6.75 4.19 8.74
CA ARG A 149 -6.90 5.66 8.74
C ARG A 149 -8.26 6.11 9.26
N LEU A 150 -9.35 5.47 8.84
CA LEU A 150 -10.70 5.79 9.30
C LEU A 150 -10.84 5.56 10.80
N GLU A 151 -10.30 4.46 11.30
CA GLU A 151 -10.30 4.13 12.72
C GLU A 151 -9.55 5.19 13.53
N CYS A 152 -8.32 5.51 13.15
CA CYS A 152 -7.52 6.47 13.91
C CYS A 152 -8.04 7.92 13.83
N GLU A 153 -8.80 8.27 12.80
CA GLU A 153 -9.50 9.55 12.70
C GLU A 153 -10.88 9.54 13.39
N ASN A 154 -11.29 8.41 13.99
CA ASN A 154 -12.63 8.20 14.55
C ASN A 154 -13.77 8.48 13.55
N ILE A 155 -13.55 8.13 12.28
CA ILE A 155 -14.54 8.27 11.22
C ILE A 155 -15.35 6.99 11.12
N LYS A 156 -16.64 7.06 11.44
CA LYS A 156 -17.58 5.97 11.16
C LYS A 156 -17.95 6.00 9.68
N TYR A 157 -17.81 4.88 9.01
CA TYR A 157 -18.24 4.70 7.64
C TYR A 157 -19.72 4.35 7.65
N SER A 158 -20.58 5.32 7.38
CA SER A 158 -22.03 5.09 7.26
C SER A 158 -22.35 4.51 5.88
N LYS A 159 -22.43 3.19 5.79
CA LYS A 159 -22.99 2.48 4.63
C LYS A 159 -24.44 2.03 4.91
N GLU A 160 -25.20 2.77 5.72
CA GLU A 160 -26.58 2.40 6.07
C GLU A 160 -27.68 3.29 5.45
N GLU A 161 -27.33 4.21 4.52
CA GLU A 161 -28.38 5.07 3.91
C GLU A 161 -28.74 4.70 2.45
N SER A 162 -28.46 3.48 2.00
CA SER A 162 -28.79 3.05 0.63
C SER A 162 -29.72 1.83 0.56
N LYS A 163 -30.52 1.57 1.60
CA LYS A 163 -31.56 0.54 1.56
C LYS A 163 -32.85 1.02 2.22
N GLU A 164 -33.38 2.12 1.73
CA GLU A 164 -34.82 2.44 1.84
C GLU A 164 -35.16 3.43 0.75
N LEU A 165 -35.49 2.91 -0.42
CA LEU A 165 -36.46 3.48 -1.37
C LEU A 165 -36.79 2.42 -2.41
#